data_4b15af9bb227ef23a47a02260c411b2b
#
_entry.id   4b15af9bb227ef23a47a02260c411b2b
#
_cell.length_a   1.000
_cell.length_b   1.000
_cell.length_c   1.000
_cell.angle_alpha   90.00
_cell.angle_beta   90.00
_cell.angle_gamma   90.00
#
_symmetry.space_group_name_H-M   'P 1'
#
loop_
_entity.id
_entity.type
_entity.pdbx_description
1 polymer ?
#
loop_
_entity_poly.entity_id
_entity_poly.type
_entity_poly.pdbx_seq_one_letter_code
_entity_poly.pdbx_strand_id
1 'polypeptide(L)'
;MNKVLPSILKVLGKHEETVIGSREISRELKLMGVTLSERTVRYYMKLMDERGFTRVYGKEGRKITEKGKQELSKALVSDKLGFVISRIDTLSYLTDFDLKTMKGKVILNVSYIPERHFHEALKKMKTVFLSPYTMSDRVAVAAGGQVMGEALVPEGMIALGTVCSVTINGIFLKSGIPVLSRFGGLLEVEDKKAKRFVSLISYEGSSLDPLEIFIKSGMTDVAGAVGTGEGKVLASFREIPAICIERAYKTAEELKESGIGGIIRIGEPNNALFEIPVGMDRAGMAITGGLNPMAVLEEMDIQAQTKAMSTLYEYSALVPFKSLL
;
A
#
# COMPACT_ATOMS: atom_id res chain seq x y z
N MET A 1 -9.57 4.33 -27.55
CA MET A 1 -8.96 3.00 -27.75
C MET A 1 -9.81 1.95 -27.05
N ASN A 2 -10.12 0.86 -27.67
CA ASN A 2 -11.17 -0.07 -27.26
C ASN A 2 -10.80 -0.78 -25.94
N LYS A 3 -11.54 -0.57 -24.87
CA LYS A 3 -11.31 -1.18 -23.53
C LYS A 3 -11.34 -2.71 -23.51
N VAL A 4 -11.79 -3.33 -24.59
CA VAL A 4 -11.98 -4.78 -24.73
C VAL A 4 -10.66 -5.55 -24.72
N LEU A 5 -9.66 -5.10 -25.47
CA LEU A 5 -8.38 -5.81 -25.62
C LEU A 5 -7.60 -5.86 -24.27
N PRO A 6 -7.46 -4.76 -23.52
CA PRO A 6 -6.89 -4.81 -22.18
C PRO A 6 -7.64 -5.73 -21.20
N SER A 7 -8.98 -5.77 -21.28
CA SER A 7 -9.78 -6.62 -20.40
C SER A 7 -9.54 -8.12 -20.69
N ILE A 8 -9.41 -8.50 -21.95
CA ILE A 8 -9.07 -9.89 -22.33
C ILE A 8 -7.64 -10.23 -21.89
N LEU A 9 -6.67 -9.32 -22.10
CA LEU A 9 -5.29 -9.50 -21.62
C LEU A 9 -5.22 -9.65 -20.10
N LYS A 10 -6.06 -8.93 -19.36
CA LYS A 10 -6.16 -9.02 -17.89
C LYS A 10 -6.65 -10.40 -17.43
N VAL A 11 -7.63 -10.97 -18.13
CA VAL A 11 -8.08 -12.34 -17.86
C VAL A 11 -6.97 -13.35 -18.15
N LEU A 12 -6.32 -13.23 -19.32
CA LEU A 12 -5.19 -14.10 -19.69
C LEU A 12 -4.01 -13.98 -18.73
N GLY A 13 -3.73 -12.78 -18.22
CA GLY A 13 -2.67 -12.52 -17.24
C GLY A 13 -2.93 -13.13 -15.86
N LYS A 14 -4.20 -13.34 -15.46
CA LYS A 14 -4.54 -14.09 -14.24
C LYS A 14 -4.27 -15.60 -14.37
N HIS A 15 -4.24 -16.10 -15.59
CA HIS A 15 -4.09 -17.51 -15.92
C HIS A 15 -2.80 -17.78 -16.72
N GLU A 16 -1.69 -17.13 -16.31
CA GLU A 16 -0.42 -17.18 -17.06
C GLU A 16 0.08 -18.58 -17.35
N GLU A 17 -0.12 -19.51 -16.42
CA GLU A 17 0.36 -20.89 -16.53
C GLU A 17 -0.64 -21.82 -17.24
N THR A 18 -1.87 -21.37 -17.47
CA THR A 18 -2.92 -22.22 -18.05
C THR A 18 -3.37 -21.75 -19.42
N VAL A 19 -3.77 -22.70 -20.27
CA VAL A 19 -4.41 -22.40 -21.56
C VAL A 19 -5.88 -22.19 -21.33
N ILE A 20 -6.42 -21.03 -21.73
CA ILE A 20 -7.85 -20.75 -21.56
C ILE A 20 -8.53 -20.43 -22.90
N GLY A 21 -9.77 -20.92 -23.02
CA GLY A 21 -10.60 -20.79 -24.21
C GLY A 21 -11.48 -19.53 -24.19
N SER A 22 -12.01 -19.18 -25.36
CA SER A 22 -12.88 -18.00 -25.54
C SER A 22 -14.14 -18.02 -24.65
N ARG A 23 -14.67 -19.20 -24.36
CA ARG A 23 -15.85 -19.38 -23.49
C ARG A 23 -15.56 -19.00 -22.05
N GLU A 24 -14.43 -19.42 -21.54
CA GLU A 24 -14.00 -19.12 -20.17
C GLU A 24 -13.65 -17.64 -20.01
N ILE A 25 -12.93 -17.09 -20.99
CA ILE A 25 -12.64 -15.65 -21.05
C ILE A 25 -13.94 -14.84 -21.05
N SER A 26 -14.94 -15.22 -21.86
CA SER A 26 -16.24 -14.52 -21.90
C SER A 26 -16.95 -14.56 -20.55
N ARG A 27 -16.86 -15.69 -19.81
CA ARG A 27 -17.44 -15.84 -18.48
C ARG A 27 -16.76 -14.95 -17.46
N GLU A 28 -15.43 -14.92 -17.45
CA GLU A 28 -14.69 -14.06 -16.51
C GLU A 28 -14.86 -12.57 -16.81
N LEU A 29 -14.89 -12.19 -18.10
CA LEU A 29 -15.19 -10.81 -18.49
C LEU A 29 -16.55 -10.35 -17.97
N LYS A 30 -17.56 -11.24 -18.00
CA LYS A 30 -18.90 -10.95 -17.47
C LYS A 30 -18.87 -10.67 -15.96
N LEU A 31 -18.04 -11.41 -15.19
CA LEU A 31 -17.84 -11.16 -13.76
C LEU A 31 -17.14 -9.80 -13.51
N MET A 32 -16.40 -9.29 -14.47
CA MET A 32 -15.75 -7.98 -14.45
C MET A 32 -16.65 -6.85 -15.01
N GLY A 33 -17.94 -7.13 -15.28
CA GLY A 33 -18.87 -6.14 -15.84
C GLY A 33 -18.72 -5.92 -17.36
N VAL A 34 -17.90 -6.72 -18.05
CA VAL A 34 -17.67 -6.63 -19.51
C VAL A 34 -18.43 -7.75 -20.20
N THR A 35 -19.59 -7.43 -20.78
CA THR A 35 -20.43 -8.43 -21.49
C THR A 35 -20.00 -8.54 -22.95
N LEU A 36 -19.32 -9.63 -23.31
CA LEU A 36 -18.91 -9.95 -24.66
C LEU A 36 -19.35 -11.37 -25.03
N SER A 37 -19.82 -11.54 -26.30
CA SER A 37 -20.11 -12.85 -26.82
C SER A 37 -18.80 -13.65 -27.03
N GLU A 38 -18.90 -14.98 -26.95
CA GLU A 38 -17.76 -15.86 -27.25
C GLU A 38 -17.18 -15.62 -28.65
N ARG A 39 -18.03 -15.30 -29.63
CA ARG A 39 -17.62 -14.93 -30.98
C ARG A 39 -16.78 -13.66 -31.01
N THR A 40 -17.19 -12.66 -30.26
CA THR A 40 -16.46 -11.37 -30.12
C THR A 40 -15.13 -11.60 -29.44
N VAL A 41 -15.08 -12.40 -28.37
CA VAL A 41 -13.83 -12.76 -27.70
C VAL A 41 -12.87 -13.45 -28.66
N ARG A 42 -13.34 -14.43 -29.45
CA ARG A 42 -12.51 -15.12 -30.49
C ARG A 42 -11.93 -14.16 -31.52
N TYR A 43 -12.71 -13.16 -31.94
CA TYR A 43 -12.23 -12.14 -32.86
C TYR A 43 -11.06 -11.34 -32.25
N TYR A 44 -11.19 -10.87 -31.02
CA TYR A 44 -10.12 -10.13 -30.36
C TYR A 44 -8.91 -11.00 -30.04
N MET A 45 -9.11 -12.27 -29.68
CA MET A 45 -8.01 -13.22 -29.47
C MET A 45 -7.19 -13.38 -30.76
N LYS A 46 -7.83 -13.46 -31.93
CA LYS A 46 -7.12 -13.52 -33.24
C LYS A 46 -6.28 -12.25 -33.47
N LEU A 47 -6.83 -11.09 -33.21
CA LEU A 47 -6.07 -9.82 -33.29
C LEU A 47 -4.86 -9.79 -32.35
N MET A 48 -4.99 -10.40 -31.16
CA MET A 48 -3.88 -10.50 -30.20
C MET A 48 -2.82 -11.51 -30.67
N ASP A 49 -3.21 -12.60 -31.30
CA ASP A 49 -2.28 -13.55 -31.93
C ASP A 49 -1.45 -12.85 -33.03
N GLU A 50 -2.11 -12.10 -33.92
CA GLU A 50 -1.46 -11.33 -34.99
C GLU A 50 -0.46 -10.28 -34.44
N ARG A 51 -0.72 -9.71 -33.27
CA ARG A 51 0.17 -8.77 -32.59
C ARG A 51 1.25 -9.44 -31.74
N GLY A 52 1.19 -10.76 -31.61
CA GLY A 52 2.12 -11.53 -30.80
C GLY A 52 1.90 -11.40 -29.29
N PHE A 53 0.71 -10.96 -28.85
CA PHE A 53 0.37 -10.82 -27.43
C PHE A 53 -0.09 -12.15 -26.82
N THR A 54 -0.55 -13.08 -27.66
CA THR A 54 -0.99 -14.40 -27.25
C THR A 54 -0.35 -15.48 -28.11
N ARG A 55 -0.26 -16.69 -27.55
CA ARG A 55 0.18 -17.90 -28.24
C ARG A 55 -0.96 -18.90 -28.26
N VAL A 56 -1.22 -19.43 -29.45
CA VAL A 56 -2.29 -20.41 -29.71
C VAL A 56 -1.86 -21.82 -29.31
N TYR A 57 -2.74 -22.53 -28.63
CA TYR A 57 -2.60 -23.95 -28.28
C TYR A 57 -3.76 -24.75 -28.87
N GLY A 58 -3.75 -24.85 -30.18
CA GLY A 58 -4.76 -25.61 -30.96
C GLY A 58 -6.20 -25.17 -30.62
N LYS A 59 -7.06 -26.15 -30.32
CA LYS A 59 -8.47 -25.95 -29.97
C LYS A 59 -8.66 -25.64 -28.46
N GLU A 60 -7.64 -25.84 -27.62
CA GLU A 60 -7.72 -25.66 -26.18
C GLU A 60 -7.81 -24.19 -25.80
N GLY A 61 -7.13 -23.31 -26.51
CA GLY A 61 -7.18 -21.87 -26.23
C GLY A 61 -5.86 -21.15 -26.46
N ARG A 62 -5.55 -20.19 -25.60
CA ARG A 62 -4.36 -19.34 -25.70
C ARG A 62 -3.72 -19.10 -24.33
N LYS A 63 -2.42 -18.81 -24.36
CA LYS A 63 -1.67 -18.23 -23.24
C LYS A 63 -1.18 -16.84 -23.61
N ILE A 64 -1.01 -15.99 -22.60
CA ILE A 64 -0.35 -14.68 -22.75
C ILE A 64 1.15 -14.88 -23.02
N THR A 65 1.73 -14.04 -23.87
CA THR A 65 3.18 -13.99 -24.12
C THR A 65 3.85 -12.92 -23.26
N GLU A 66 5.18 -12.92 -23.18
CA GLU A 66 5.91 -11.82 -22.53
C GLU A 66 5.61 -10.45 -23.18
N LYS A 67 5.45 -10.40 -24.50
CA LYS A 67 5.00 -9.19 -25.21
C LYS A 67 3.57 -8.79 -24.81
N GLY A 68 2.69 -9.76 -24.61
CA GLY A 68 1.33 -9.54 -24.12
C GLY A 68 1.30 -9.02 -22.69
N LYS A 69 2.17 -9.52 -21.80
CA LYS A 69 2.34 -9.03 -20.44
C LYS A 69 2.86 -7.58 -20.43
N GLN A 70 3.83 -7.27 -21.29
CA GLN A 70 4.33 -5.89 -21.44
C GLN A 70 3.23 -4.96 -21.96
N GLU A 71 2.43 -5.40 -22.93
CA GLU A 71 1.30 -4.60 -23.42
C GLU A 71 0.22 -4.42 -22.36
N LEU A 72 -0.10 -5.46 -21.59
CA LEU A 72 -1.01 -5.39 -20.46
C LEU A 72 -0.52 -4.34 -19.43
N SER A 73 0.78 -4.34 -19.14
CA SER A 73 1.35 -3.37 -18.21
C SER A 73 1.26 -1.92 -18.72
N LYS A 74 1.34 -1.70 -20.04
CA LYS A 74 1.23 -0.39 -20.70
C LYS A 74 -0.23 0.06 -20.89
N ALA A 75 -1.10 -0.86 -21.28
CA ALA A 75 -2.50 -0.57 -21.62
C ALA A 75 -3.35 -0.14 -20.41
N LEU A 76 -2.88 -0.41 -19.20
CA LEU A 76 -3.63 -0.19 -17.97
C LEU A 76 -3.35 1.16 -17.30
N VAL A 77 -2.74 2.14 -17.98
CA VAL A 77 -2.53 3.46 -17.38
C VAL A 77 -3.87 4.13 -17.05
N SER A 78 -4.87 4.05 -17.95
CA SER A 78 -6.20 4.58 -17.68
C SER A 78 -6.98 3.79 -16.62
N ASP A 79 -6.75 2.47 -16.53
CA ASP A 79 -7.37 1.60 -15.50
C ASP A 79 -6.63 1.68 -14.16
N LYS A 80 -5.41 2.22 -14.18
CA LYS A 80 -4.61 2.48 -12.96
C LYS A 80 -4.92 3.85 -12.34
N LEU A 81 -5.62 4.74 -13.06
CA LEU A 81 -6.12 5.98 -12.47
C LEU A 81 -7.05 5.66 -11.30
N GLY A 82 -6.70 6.15 -10.12
CA GLY A 82 -7.44 5.85 -8.89
C GLY A 82 -7.21 4.45 -8.32
N PHE A 83 -6.23 3.68 -8.85
CA PHE A 83 -5.92 2.35 -8.32
C PHE A 83 -5.52 2.40 -6.83
N VAL A 84 -4.73 3.39 -6.44
CA VAL A 84 -4.26 3.54 -5.06
C VAL A 84 -5.42 3.85 -4.12
N ILE A 85 -6.28 4.81 -4.46
CA ILE A 85 -7.42 5.16 -3.60
C ILE A 85 -8.42 4.00 -3.49
N SER A 86 -8.71 3.30 -4.58
CA SER A 86 -9.56 2.10 -4.57
C SER A 86 -8.98 0.99 -3.68
N ARG A 87 -7.65 0.81 -3.68
CA ARG A 87 -6.98 -0.14 -2.81
C ARG A 87 -7.04 0.28 -1.35
N ILE A 88 -6.87 1.58 -1.06
CA ILE A 88 -7.04 2.14 0.29
C ILE A 88 -8.45 1.82 0.80
N ASP A 89 -9.49 2.12 0.03
CA ASP A 89 -10.89 1.90 0.42
C ASP A 89 -11.17 0.40 0.65
N THR A 90 -10.74 -0.45 -0.28
CA THR A 90 -10.92 -1.91 -0.17
C THR A 90 -10.26 -2.47 1.08
N LEU A 91 -8.99 -2.15 1.33
CA LEU A 91 -8.26 -2.66 2.49
C LEU A 91 -8.79 -2.08 3.80
N SER A 92 -9.21 -0.81 3.81
CA SER A 92 -9.85 -0.18 4.97
C SER A 92 -11.14 -0.90 5.35
N TYR A 93 -11.94 -1.30 4.37
CA TYR A 93 -13.16 -2.07 4.59
C TYR A 93 -12.86 -3.49 5.11
N LEU A 94 -11.85 -4.15 4.54
CA LEU A 94 -11.47 -5.53 4.86
C LEU A 94 -10.71 -5.68 6.19
N THR A 95 -10.10 -4.60 6.70
CA THR A 95 -9.45 -4.59 8.02
C THR A 95 -10.51 -4.85 9.09
N ASP A 96 -10.28 -5.85 9.95
CA ASP A 96 -11.22 -6.25 10.99
C ASP A 96 -10.61 -6.23 12.41
N PHE A 97 -9.47 -5.58 12.57
CA PHE A 97 -8.81 -5.43 13.85
C PHE A 97 -9.71 -4.69 14.85
N ASP A 98 -9.90 -5.33 15.99
CA ASP A 98 -10.70 -4.81 17.10
C ASP A 98 -9.79 -4.38 18.25
N LEU A 99 -9.87 -3.08 18.61
CA LEU A 99 -9.03 -2.45 19.63
C LEU A 99 -9.25 -3.01 21.04
N LYS A 100 -10.45 -3.51 21.35
CA LYS A 100 -10.78 -4.03 22.68
C LYS A 100 -10.27 -5.46 22.89
N THR A 101 -10.39 -6.27 21.88
CA THR A 101 -9.98 -7.67 21.94
C THR A 101 -8.55 -7.92 21.47
N MET A 102 -7.93 -6.92 20.81
CA MET A 102 -6.59 -7.01 20.20
C MET A 102 -6.48 -8.14 19.18
N LYS A 103 -7.58 -8.47 18.50
CA LYS A 103 -7.68 -9.54 17.51
C LYS A 103 -8.13 -8.99 16.17
N GLY A 104 -7.86 -9.76 15.13
CA GLY A 104 -8.21 -9.42 13.75
C GLY A 104 -7.02 -8.96 12.93
N LYS A 105 -7.30 -8.59 11.70
CA LYS A 105 -6.29 -8.32 10.66
C LYS A 105 -6.01 -6.84 10.54
N VAL A 106 -4.73 -6.53 10.48
CA VAL A 106 -4.18 -5.22 10.11
C VAL A 106 -3.60 -5.29 8.69
N ILE A 107 -3.38 -4.15 8.07
CA ILE A 107 -2.76 -4.06 6.75
C ILE A 107 -1.26 -3.97 6.93
N LEU A 108 -0.49 -4.78 6.18
CA LEU A 108 0.96 -4.70 6.15
C LEU A 108 1.48 -4.12 4.83
N ASN A 109 2.54 -3.33 4.94
CA ASN A 109 3.51 -3.15 3.88
C ASN A 109 4.50 -4.31 3.98
N VAL A 110 4.91 -4.88 2.85
CA VAL A 110 5.88 -5.99 2.82
C VAL A 110 7.12 -5.55 2.08
N SER A 111 8.27 -5.73 2.70
CA SER A 111 9.57 -5.41 2.12
C SER A 111 10.44 -6.65 2.08
N TYR A 112 10.97 -6.96 0.92
CA TYR A 112 11.89 -8.08 0.70
C TYR A 112 13.32 -7.57 0.79
N ILE A 113 14.09 -8.08 1.74
CA ILE A 113 15.47 -7.70 2.02
C ILE A 113 16.34 -8.93 1.75
N PRO A 114 17.47 -8.82 1.00
CA PRO A 114 18.38 -9.93 0.83
C PRO A 114 18.83 -10.48 2.19
N GLU A 115 18.77 -11.79 2.37
CA GLU A 115 19.08 -12.45 3.65
C GLU A 115 20.43 -12.01 4.23
N ARG A 116 21.45 -11.88 3.39
CA ARG A 116 22.80 -11.43 3.78
C ARG A 116 22.84 -10.02 4.39
N HIS A 117 21.85 -9.16 4.07
CA HIS A 117 21.78 -7.78 4.58
C HIS A 117 20.74 -7.60 5.69
N PHE A 118 19.97 -8.65 6.02
CA PHE A 118 18.84 -8.53 6.93
C PHE A 118 19.23 -8.07 8.33
N HIS A 119 20.28 -8.66 8.91
CA HIS A 119 20.74 -8.26 10.24
C HIS A 119 21.28 -6.81 10.30
N GLU A 120 21.98 -6.37 9.24
CA GLU A 120 22.41 -4.98 9.11
C GLU A 120 21.19 -4.04 9.00
N ALA A 121 20.22 -4.39 8.17
CA ALA A 121 18.98 -3.65 8.01
C ALA A 121 18.23 -3.48 9.34
N LEU A 122 18.11 -4.54 10.15
CA LEU A 122 17.49 -4.43 11.48
C LEU A 122 18.20 -3.42 12.39
N LYS A 123 19.52 -3.41 12.40
CA LYS A 123 20.30 -2.45 13.20
C LYS A 123 20.04 -1.01 12.76
N LYS A 124 19.96 -0.76 11.45
CA LYS A 124 19.71 0.57 10.89
C LYS A 124 18.28 1.06 11.17
N MET A 125 17.29 0.18 11.10
CA MET A 125 15.90 0.52 11.38
C MET A 125 15.59 0.72 12.88
N LYS A 126 16.45 0.27 13.78
CA LYS A 126 16.21 0.30 15.22
C LYS A 126 15.79 1.67 15.75
N THR A 127 16.47 2.72 15.34
CA THR A 127 16.19 4.09 15.79
C THR A 127 14.82 4.56 15.34
N VAL A 128 14.38 4.17 14.15
CA VAL A 128 13.04 4.51 13.63
C VAL A 128 11.97 3.80 14.42
N PHE A 129 12.14 2.50 14.73
CA PHE A 129 11.15 1.74 15.52
C PHE A 129 11.04 2.26 16.97
N LEU A 130 12.05 2.96 17.48
CA LEU A 130 12.03 3.61 18.79
C LEU A 130 11.53 5.07 18.75
N SER A 131 11.21 5.58 17.57
CA SER A 131 10.77 6.97 17.35
C SER A 131 9.24 7.06 17.22
N PRO A 132 8.66 8.26 17.28
CA PRO A 132 7.24 8.48 17.02
C PRO A 132 6.87 8.35 15.53
N TYR A 133 7.85 8.12 14.64
CA TYR A 133 7.65 8.04 13.18
C TYR A 133 7.46 6.61 12.68
N THR A 134 7.05 5.69 13.55
CA THR A 134 6.60 4.35 13.17
C THR A 134 5.13 4.12 13.50
N MET A 135 4.48 3.22 12.76
CA MET A 135 3.07 2.86 12.97
C MET A 135 2.88 1.89 14.14
N SER A 136 3.84 1.02 14.36
CA SER A 136 3.86 0.03 15.43
C SER A 136 5.28 -0.47 15.64
N ASP A 137 5.59 -0.90 16.85
CA ASP A 137 6.82 -1.64 17.17
C ASP A 137 6.72 -3.13 16.84
N ARG A 138 5.57 -3.58 16.32
CA ARG A 138 5.32 -4.97 15.92
C ARG A 138 5.48 -5.15 14.42
N VAL A 139 6.06 -6.28 14.05
CA VAL A 139 6.38 -6.63 12.66
C VAL A 139 6.06 -8.09 12.38
N ALA A 140 5.90 -8.44 11.11
CA ALA A 140 5.89 -9.81 10.64
C ALA A 140 7.22 -10.13 9.96
N VAL A 141 7.70 -11.37 10.08
CA VAL A 141 8.90 -11.85 9.39
C VAL A 141 8.63 -13.21 8.77
N ALA A 142 9.08 -13.41 7.52
CA ALA A 142 9.03 -14.69 6.84
C ALA A 142 10.30 -14.89 6.00
N ALA A 143 10.87 -16.08 6.06
CA ALA A 143 12.06 -16.44 5.27
C ALA A 143 11.70 -16.84 3.83
N GLY A 144 12.69 -16.93 2.95
CA GLY A 144 12.53 -17.45 1.60
C GLY A 144 11.82 -18.79 1.57
N GLY A 145 10.91 -19.00 0.62
CA GLY A 145 10.05 -20.18 0.51
C GLY A 145 8.83 -20.17 1.44
N GLN A 146 8.75 -19.28 2.43
CA GLN A 146 7.57 -19.12 3.27
C GLN A 146 6.54 -18.14 2.66
N VAL A 147 5.34 -18.12 3.22
CA VAL A 147 4.26 -17.22 2.79
C VAL A 147 4.05 -16.12 3.81
N MET A 148 3.98 -14.86 3.35
CA MET A 148 3.53 -13.73 4.16
C MET A 148 2.21 -13.19 3.60
N GLY A 149 1.10 -13.44 4.29
CA GLY A 149 -0.23 -13.17 3.77
C GLY A 149 -0.52 -14.02 2.54
N GLU A 150 -0.69 -13.40 1.36
CA GLU A 150 -0.95 -14.08 0.09
C GLU A 150 0.32 -14.22 -0.79
N ALA A 151 1.45 -13.68 -0.36
CA ALA A 151 2.67 -13.61 -1.16
C ALA A 151 3.70 -14.64 -0.71
N LEU A 152 4.23 -15.42 -1.67
CA LEU A 152 5.41 -16.28 -1.47
C LEU A 152 6.66 -15.40 -1.39
N VAL A 153 7.48 -15.61 -0.37
CA VAL A 153 8.76 -14.92 -0.21
C VAL A 153 9.79 -15.53 -1.15
N PRO A 154 10.46 -14.74 -2.01
CA PRO A 154 11.48 -15.26 -2.92
C PRO A 154 12.63 -15.91 -2.14
N GLU A 155 13.24 -16.96 -2.73
CA GLU A 155 14.44 -17.59 -2.17
C GLU A 155 15.59 -16.58 -2.02
N GLY A 156 16.36 -16.70 -0.93
CA GLY A 156 17.45 -15.77 -0.60
C GLY A 156 17.02 -14.39 -0.10
N MET A 157 15.70 -14.20 0.10
CA MET A 157 15.14 -12.98 0.68
C MET A 157 14.47 -13.27 2.03
N ILE A 158 14.42 -12.26 2.88
CA ILE A 158 13.57 -12.24 4.07
C ILE A 158 12.53 -11.15 3.88
N ALA A 159 11.26 -11.49 4.06
CA ALA A 159 10.18 -10.52 4.07
C ALA A 159 10.02 -9.92 5.47
N LEU A 160 9.96 -8.60 5.54
CA LEU A 160 9.62 -7.83 6.72
C LEU A 160 8.31 -7.10 6.47
N GLY A 161 7.30 -7.41 7.28
CA GLY A 161 6.00 -6.76 7.25
C GLY A 161 5.89 -5.66 8.30
N THR A 162 5.63 -4.43 7.90
CA THR A 162 5.37 -3.29 8.81
C THR A 162 3.91 -2.87 8.73
N VAL A 163 3.33 -2.42 9.85
CA VAL A 163 1.93 -1.96 9.86
C VAL A 163 1.75 -0.75 8.95
N CYS A 164 0.80 -0.84 8.03
CA CYS A 164 0.44 0.23 7.11
C CYS A 164 -0.47 1.25 7.77
N SER A 165 -0.27 2.54 7.48
CA SER A 165 -1.11 3.63 7.99
C SER A 165 -2.59 3.53 7.57
N VAL A 166 -2.89 2.81 6.50
CA VAL A 166 -4.28 2.56 6.06
C VAL A 166 -5.07 1.70 7.06
N THR A 167 -4.39 0.96 7.95
CA THR A 167 -5.03 0.29 9.10
C THR A 167 -5.85 1.27 9.94
N ILE A 168 -5.37 2.50 10.13
CA ILE A 168 -6.12 3.55 10.84
C ILE A 168 -7.44 3.87 10.14
N ASN A 169 -7.45 3.92 8.80
CA ASN A 169 -8.71 4.14 8.06
C ASN A 169 -9.75 3.06 8.38
N GLY A 170 -9.34 1.79 8.39
CA GLY A 170 -10.25 0.68 8.69
C GLY A 170 -10.80 0.75 10.11
N ILE A 171 -9.94 1.06 11.09
CA ILE A 171 -10.35 1.21 12.51
C ILE A 171 -11.30 2.39 12.69
N PHE A 172 -10.98 3.54 12.07
CA PHE A 172 -11.85 4.72 12.09
C PHE A 172 -13.20 4.43 11.42
N LEU A 173 -13.19 3.77 10.26
CA LEU A 173 -14.41 3.38 9.57
C LEU A 173 -15.32 2.51 10.44
N LYS A 174 -14.75 1.51 11.14
CA LYS A 174 -15.49 0.67 12.09
C LYS A 174 -16.00 1.43 13.32
N SER A 175 -15.30 2.50 13.69
CA SER A 175 -15.76 3.43 14.72
C SER A 175 -16.80 4.44 14.21
N GLY A 176 -17.28 4.28 12.95
CA GLY A 176 -18.25 5.17 12.32
C GLY A 176 -17.67 6.51 11.87
N ILE A 177 -16.36 6.62 11.70
CA ILE A 177 -15.67 7.82 11.24
C ILE A 177 -15.21 7.59 9.80
N PRO A 178 -15.84 8.19 8.78
CA PRO A 178 -15.35 8.13 7.41
C PRO A 178 -14.07 8.95 7.26
N VAL A 179 -13.05 8.35 6.63
CA VAL A 179 -11.74 8.96 6.41
C VAL A 179 -11.52 9.19 4.93
N LEU A 180 -11.23 10.43 4.55
CA LEU A 180 -10.84 10.80 3.19
C LEU A 180 -9.32 10.88 3.10
N SER A 181 -8.68 9.95 2.40
CA SER A 181 -7.24 9.98 2.13
C SER A 181 -6.94 10.96 1.00
N ARG A 182 -6.24 12.07 1.31
CA ARG A 182 -5.96 13.15 0.34
C ARG A 182 -4.59 12.99 -0.30
N PHE A 183 -3.54 12.96 0.52
CA PHE A 183 -2.16 13.03 0.06
C PHE A 183 -1.26 12.06 0.82
N GLY A 184 -0.28 11.47 0.11
CA GLY A 184 0.97 11.00 0.69
C GLY A 184 2.03 12.09 0.50
N GLY A 185 2.92 12.27 1.47
CA GLY A 185 3.87 13.36 1.41
C GLY A 185 5.08 13.20 2.31
N LEU A 186 5.93 14.22 2.23
CA LEU A 186 7.08 14.42 3.10
C LEU A 186 6.74 15.50 4.12
N LEU A 187 6.79 15.13 5.38
CA LEU A 187 6.58 16.02 6.54
C LEU A 187 7.95 16.43 7.06
N GLU A 188 8.23 17.72 7.04
CA GLU A 188 9.45 18.31 7.59
C GLU A 188 9.43 18.23 9.12
N VAL A 189 10.56 17.80 9.67
CA VAL A 189 10.82 17.74 11.10
C VAL A 189 11.94 18.70 11.42
N GLU A 190 11.72 19.62 12.34
CA GLU A 190 12.69 20.55 12.91
C GLU A 190 12.57 20.56 14.44
N ASP A 191 13.69 20.58 15.14
CA ASP A 191 13.70 20.52 16.62
C ASP A 191 12.88 19.34 17.17
N LYS A 192 12.92 18.17 16.50
CA LYS A 192 12.14 16.96 16.82
C LYS A 192 10.62 17.15 16.73
N LYS A 193 10.14 18.19 16.07
CA LYS A 193 8.71 18.49 15.90
C LYS A 193 8.33 18.55 14.44
N ALA A 194 7.21 17.95 14.13
CA ALA A 194 6.60 18.08 12.80
C ALA A 194 6.19 19.54 12.54
N LYS A 195 6.60 20.11 11.43
CA LYS A 195 6.36 21.51 11.06
C LYS A 195 5.32 21.66 9.97
N ARG A 196 5.61 21.13 8.77
CA ARG A 196 4.78 21.29 7.58
C ARG A 196 5.04 20.19 6.56
N PHE A 197 4.12 19.98 5.64
CA PHE A 197 4.41 19.18 4.47
C PHE A 197 5.21 19.99 3.44
N VAL A 198 6.31 19.40 2.96
CA VAL A 198 7.18 20.02 1.95
C VAL A 198 7.01 19.43 0.56
N SER A 199 6.37 18.28 0.45
CA SER A 199 6.04 17.63 -0.83
C SER A 199 4.79 16.79 -0.66
N LEU A 200 3.91 16.78 -1.67
CA LEU A 200 2.63 16.09 -1.67
C LEU A 200 2.36 15.43 -3.01
N ILE A 201 1.83 14.22 -2.98
CA ILE A 201 1.26 13.52 -4.13
C ILE A 201 -0.16 13.09 -3.75
N SER A 202 -1.16 13.45 -4.57
CA SER A 202 -2.54 13.05 -4.36
C SER A 202 -2.71 11.54 -4.54
N TYR A 203 -3.45 10.90 -3.65
CA TYR A 203 -3.88 9.52 -3.83
C TYR A 203 -4.90 9.38 -4.96
N GLU A 204 -5.74 10.40 -5.14
CA GLU A 204 -6.71 10.47 -6.23
C GLU A 204 -5.98 10.60 -7.57
N GLY A 205 -6.25 9.69 -8.48
CA GLY A 205 -5.58 9.63 -9.76
C GLY A 205 -4.19 8.97 -9.77
N SER A 206 -3.59 8.68 -8.62
CA SER A 206 -2.31 7.97 -8.55
C SER A 206 -2.45 6.48 -8.90
N SER A 207 -1.51 5.98 -9.70
CA SER A 207 -1.35 4.57 -10.06
C SER A 207 -0.27 3.85 -9.23
N LEU A 208 0.59 4.62 -8.57
CA LEU A 208 1.67 4.15 -7.70
C LEU A 208 1.48 4.76 -6.31
N ASP A 209 1.91 4.05 -5.28
CA ASP A 209 1.84 4.59 -3.92
C ASP A 209 2.78 5.79 -3.76
N PRO A 210 2.28 6.97 -3.32
CA PRO A 210 3.08 8.17 -3.15
C PRO A 210 4.30 7.98 -2.23
N LEU A 211 4.18 7.19 -1.16
CA LEU A 211 5.27 7.00 -0.21
C LEU A 211 6.39 6.14 -0.81
N GLU A 212 6.04 5.14 -1.63
CA GLU A 212 7.05 4.38 -2.41
C GLU A 212 7.79 5.29 -3.41
N ILE A 213 7.08 6.24 -4.04
CA ILE A 213 7.70 7.20 -4.96
C ILE A 213 8.74 8.05 -4.23
N PHE A 214 8.40 8.62 -3.07
CA PHE A 214 9.33 9.45 -2.29
C PHE A 214 10.56 8.68 -1.84
N ILE A 215 10.43 7.42 -1.42
CA ILE A 215 11.57 6.55 -1.08
C ILE A 215 12.46 6.37 -2.31
N LYS A 216 11.90 5.90 -3.41
CA LYS A 216 12.66 5.60 -4.65
C LYS A 216 13.31 6.82 -5.30
N SER A 217 12.78 8.00 -5.02
CA SER A 217 13.34 9.27 -5.50
C SER A 217 14.41 9.84 -4.58
N GLY A 218 14.77 9.16 -3.47
CA GLY A 218 15.77 9.64 -2.52
C GLY A 218 15.41 10.97 -1.85
N MET A 219 14.11 11.25 -1.67
CA MET A 219 13.65 12.54 -1.15
C MET A 219 13.45 12.54 0.37
N THR A 220 13.54 11.36 1.02
CA THR A 220 13.40 11.21 2.46
C THR A 220 14.69 11.55 3.21
N ASP A 221 14.56 11.90 4.47
CA ASP A 221 15.65 12.02 5.44
C ASP A 221 15.11 11.61 6.82
N VAL A 222 14.70 10.36 6.91
CA VAL A 222 14.16 9.78 8.14
C VAL A 222 15.26 9.58 9.16
N ALA A 223 16.45 9.19 8.70
CA ALA A 223 17.61 9.02 9.58
C ALA A 223 17.98 10.33 10.27
N GLY A 224 18.00 11.46 9.57
CA GLY A 224 18.19 12.79 10.16
C GLY A 224 17.09 13.14 11.16
N ALA A 225 15.81 12.96 10.77
CA ALA A 225 14.66 13.28 11.63
C ALA A 225 14.69 12.52 12.97
N VAL A 226 15.09 11.24 12.99
CA VAL A 226 15.16 10.44 14.21
C VAL A 226 16.48 10.61 14.98
N GLY A 227 17.58 10.90 14.29
CA GLY A 227 18.92 11.03 14.88
C GLY A 227 19.17 12.41 15.46
N THR A 228 19.05 13.44 14.64
CA THR A 228 19.33 14.84 15.01
C THR A 228 18.08 15.63 15.39
N GLY A 229 16.92 15.21 14.91
CA GLY A 229 15.66 15.96 15.02
C GLY A 229 15.41 16.89 13.86
N GLU A 230 16.23 16.82 12.80
CA GLU A 230 16.13 17.56 11.56
C GLU A 230 16.03 16.60 10.40
N GLY A 231 15.02 16.72 9.53
CA GLY A 231 14.85 15.84 8.39
C GLY A 231 13.45 15.81 7.80
N LYS A 232 13.16 14.77 7.04
CA LYS A 232 11.89 14.60 6.31
C LYS A 232 11.39 13.17 6.45
N VAL A 233 10.22 13.02 7.06
CA VAL A 233 9.58 11.71 7.24
C VAL A 233 8.40 11.54 6.29
N LEU A 234 8.16 10.31 5.90
CA LEU A 234 6.95 9.94 5.16
C LEU A 234 5.72 10.12 6.06
N ALA A 235 4.72 10.79 5.56
CA ALA A 235 3.44 10.97 6.23
C ALA A 235 2.30 11.00 5.21
N SER A 236 1.08 10.77 5.68
CA SER A 236 -0.13 10.94 4.89
C SER A 236 -1.04 11.98 5.52
N PHE A 237 -1.71 12.75 4.66
CA PHE A 237 -2.72 13.72 5.06
C PHE A 237 -4.11 13.19 4.72
N ARG A 238 -4.99 13.25 5.70
CA ARG A 238 -6.37 12.78 5.63
C ARG A 238 -7.32 13.81 6.19
N GLU A 239 -8.59 13.68 5.83
CA GLU A 239 -9.66 14.50 6.38
C GLU A 239 -10.74 13.61 6.97
N ILE A 240 -11.31 14.07 8.08
CA ILE A 240 -12.49 13.48 8.73
C ILE A 240 -13.59 14.55 8.85
N PRO A 241 -14.88 14.18 8.91
CA PRO A 241 -15.94 15.14 9.20
C PRO A 241 -15.72 15.80 10.56
N ALA A 242 -15.90 17.12 10.65
CA ALA A 242 -15.73 17.89 11.88
C ALA A 242 -16.57 17.34 13.04
N ILE A 243 -17.79 16.87 12.74
CA ILE A 243 -18.69 16.28 13.75
C ILE A 243 -18.13 15.02 14.42
N CYS A 244 -17.11 14.37 13.81
CA CYS A 244 -16.50 13.15 14.31
C CYS A 244 -15.28 13.41 15.23
N ILE A 245 -14.88 14.67 15.45
CA ILE A 245 -13.58 15.01 16.05
C ILE A 245 -13.39 14.43 17.46
N GLU A 246 -14.40 14.52 18.33
CA GLU A 246 -14.33 13.97 19.69
C GLU A 246 -14.14 12.44 19.66
N ARG A 247 -14.90 11.75 18.80
CA ARG A 247 -14.75 10.32 18.61
C ARG A 247 -13.37 9.96 18.02
N ALA A 248 -12.86 10.80 17.13
CA ALA A 248 -11.55 10.61 16.53
C ALA A 248 -10.42 10.70 17.58
N TYR A 249 -10.47 11.65 18.49
CA TYR A 249 -9.51 11.73 19.60
C TYR A 249 -9.58 10.49 20.50
N LYS A 250 -10.79 10.06 20.88
CA LYS A 250 -10.97 8.85 21.70
C LYS A 250 -10.41 7.62 21.00
N THR A 251 -10.72 7.43 19.70
CA THR A 251 -10.20 6.30 18.92
C THR A 251 -8.67 6.37 18.77
N ALA A 252 -8.09 7.57 18.68
CA ALA A 252 -6.64 7.75 18.60
C ALA A 252 -5.94 7.36 19.91
N GLU A 253 -6.53 7.62 21.06
CA GLU A 253 -6.01 7.17 22.36
C GLU A 253 -6.09 5.65 22.48
N GLU A 254 -7.23 5.04 22.16
CA GLU A 254 -7.41 3.58 22.17
C GLU A 254 -6.41 2.89 21.21
N LEU A 255 -6.14 3.48 20.04
CA LEU A 255 -5.11 3.01 19.10
C LEU A 255 -3.72 3.01 19.74
N LYS A 256 -3.34 4.11 20.39
CA LYS A 256 -2.03 4.23 21.03
C LYS A 256 -1.85 3.18 22.14
N GLU A 257 -2.87 2.91 22.93
CA GLU A 257 -2.88 1.87 23.95
C GLU A 257 -2.75 0.46 23.34
N SER A 258 -3.27 0.25 22.14
CA SER A 258 -3.16 -1.03 21.43
C SER A 258 -1.77 -1.30 20.81
N GLY A 259 -0.82 -0.36 20.88
CA GLY A 259 0.48 -0.46 20.24
C GLY A 259 0.46 -0.15 18.74
N ILE A 260 -0.65 0.44 18.26
CA ILE A 260 -0.74 1.03 16.91
C ILE A 260 -0.75 2.55 17.10
N GLY A 261 0.37 3.18 16.81
CA GLY A 261 0.52 4.64 16.87
C GLY A 261 0.31 5.29 15.51
N GLY A 262 1.08 6.32 15.28
CA GLY A 262 1.23 6.94 13.95
C GLY A 262 0.36 8.18 13.72
N ILE A 263 -0.66 8.47 14.49
CA ILE A 263 -1.37 9.75 14.39
C ILE A 263 -0.47 10.83 14.98
N ILE A 264 0.06 11.69 14.09
CA ILE A 264 0.96 12.79 14.48
C ILE A 264 0.14 13.93 15.09
N ARG A 265 -0.95 14.30 14.42
CA ARG A 265 -1.86 15.34 14.86
C ARG A 265 -3.24 15.22 14.20
N ILE A 266 -4.27 15.51 14.97
CA ILE A 266 -5.62 15.82 14.48
C ILE A 266 -5.77 17.33 14.62
N GLY A 267 -6.13 18.01 13.52
CA GLY A 267 -6.32 19.46 13.47
C GLY A 267 -7.70 19.89 13.97
N GLU A 268 -7.89 21.19 14.11
CA GLU A 268 -9.19 21.78 14.41
C GLU A 268 -10.09 21.84 13.17
N PRO A 269 -11.42 21.80 13.33
CA PRO A 269 -12.36 21.95 12.23
C PRO A 269 -12.12 23.23 11.41
N ASN A 270 -12.19 23.10 10.09
CA ASN A 270 -12.05 24.21 9.13
C ASN A 270 -10.69 24.95 9.18
N ASN A 271 -9.72 24.44 9.96
CA ASN A 271 -8.40 25.05 10.07
C ASN A 271 -7.35 24.21 9.31
N ALA A 272 -6.40 24.89 8.67
CA ALA A 272 -5.28 24.22 8.02
C ALA A 272 -4.44 23.43 9.04
N LEU A 273 -3.98 22.25 8.64
CA LEU A 273 -3.06 21.43 9.44
C LEU A 273 -1.74 21.25 8.67
N PHE A 274 -0.61 21.63 9.28
CA PHE A 274 0.70 21.60 8.63
C PHE A 274 0.70 22.29 7.26
N GLU A 275 0.08 23.48 7.21
CA GLU A 275 -0.10 24.34 6.03
C GLU A 275 -1.03 23.76 4.93
N ILE A 276 -1.65 22.60 5.16
CA ILE A 276 -2.62 22.05 4.21
C ILE A 276 -4.03 22.49 4.60
N PRO A 277 -4.74 23.20 3.72
CA PRO A 277 -6.13 23.57 3.95
C PRO A 277 -7.04 22.34 3.95
N VAL A 278 -8.08 22.36 4.76
CA VAL A 278 -9.11 21.33 4.81
C VAL A 278 -10.39 21.77 4.11
N GLY A 279 -11.20 20.80 3.71
CA GLY A 279 -12.55 21.07 3.17
C GLY A 279 -13.48 21.68 4.22
N MET A 280 -14.60 22.25 3.75
CA MET A 280 -15.65 22.76 4.64
C MET A 280 -16.17 21.63 5.55
N ASP A 281 -16.40 21.94 6.83
CA ASP A 281 -16.86 21.00 7.87
C ASP A 281 -15.96 19.75 8.00
N ARG A 282 -14.64 19.93 7.79
CA ARG A 282 -13.62 18.91 7.91
C ARG A 282 -12.55 19.30 8.92
N ALA A 283 -11.91 18.28 9.47
CA ALA A 283 -10.67 18.40 10.24
C ALA A 283 -9.57 17.58 9.56
N GLY A 284 -8.37 18.15 9.49
CA GLY A 284 -7.20 17.46 8.95
C GLY A 284 -6.65 16.44 9.95
N MET A 285 -6.04 15.36 9.45
CA MET A 285 -5.33 14.37 10.26
C MET A 285 -4.04 13.99 9.55
N ALA A 286 -2.91 14.19 10.20
CA ALA A 286 -1.60 13.77 9.71
C ALA A 286 -1.19 12.45 10.40
N ILE A 287 -0.79 11.48 9.59
CA ILE A 287 -0.42 10.14 10.05
C ILE A 287 0.94 9.79 9.48
N THR A 288 1.84 9.25 10.31
CA THR A 288 3.16 8.80 9.87
C THR A 288 3.08 7.68 8.84
N GLY A 289 4.03 7.62 7.94
CA GLY A 289 4.13 6.55 6.94
C GLY A 289 4.63 5.24 7.56
N GLY A 290 3.91 4.14 7.34
CA GLY A 290 4.35 2.81 7.77
C GLY A 290 5.62 2.31 7.07
N LEU A 291 6.13 3.08 6.10
CA LEU A 291 7.34 2.79 5.33
C LEU A 291 8.58 3.58 5.82
N ASN A 292 8.49 4.42 6.85
CA ASN A 292 9.64 5.13 7.39
C ASN A 292 10.82 4.21 7.76
N PRO A 293 10.61 3.01 8.36
CA PRO A 293 11.72 2.09 8.57
C PRO A 293 12.42 1.65 7.29
N MET A 294 11.67 1.54 6.17
CA MET A 294 12.24 1.17 4.87
C MET A 294 12.93 2.33 4.18
N ALA A 295 12.48 3.56 4.40
CA ALA A 295 13.13 4.76 3.87
C ALA A 295 14.60 4.86 4.34
N VAL A 296 14.86 4.56 5.62
CA VAL A 296 16.24 4.54 6.16
C VAL A 296 17.14 3.51 5.45
N LEU A 297 16.61 2.39 4.98
CA LEU A 297 17.39 1.43 4.23
C LEU A 297 17.81 2.00 2.86
N GLU A 298 16.91 2.66 2.16
CA GLU A 298 17.22 3.33 0.89
C GLU A 298 18.21 4.49 1.09
N GLU A 299 18.04 5.29 2.17
CA GLU A 299 18.97 6.37 2.55
C GLU A 299 20.40 5.86 2.84
N MET A 300 20.54 4.59 3.19
CA MET A 300 21.82 3.92 3.52
C MET A 300 22.28 2.92 2.45
N ASP A 301 21.73 3.01 1.24
CA ASP A 301 22.06 2.13 0.09
C ASP A 301 21.85 0.62 0.36
N ILE A 302 20.99 0.26 1.33
CA ILE A 302 20.60 -1.13 1.57
C ILE A 302 19.42 -1.47 0.68
N GLN A 303 19.64 -2.31 -0.32
CA GLN A 303 18.61 -2.70 -1.27
C GLN A 303 17.45 -3.42 -0.59
N ALA A 304 16.24 -2.92 -0.80
CA ALA A 304 14.99 -3.55 -0.41
C ALA A 304 13.93 -3.36 -1.49
N GLN A 305 13.11 -4.38 -1.71
CA GLN A 305 11.95 -4.28 -2.60
C GLN A 305 10.70 -4.12 -1.75
N THR A 306 10.17 -2.92 -1.69
CA THR A 306 9.02 -2.59 -0.85
C THR A 306 7.74 -2.55 -1.67
N LYS A 307 6.65 -3.06 -1.08
CA LYS A 307 5.30 -3.01 -1.60
C LYS A 307 4.36 -2.50 -0.51
N ALA A 308 3.86 -1.28 -0.71
CA ALA A 308 2.87 -0.69 0.17
C ALA A 308 1.54 -1.44 0.10
N MET A 309 0.78 -1.41 1.20
CA MET A 309 -0.57 -1.98 1.27
C MET A 309 -0.62 -3.40 0.70
N SER A 310 0.34 -4.25 1.08
CA SER A 310 0.59 -5.53 0.41
C SER A 310 -0.46 -6.57 0.76
N THR A 311 -0.74 -6.78 2.04
CA THR A 311 -1.61 -7.85 2.50
C THR A 311 -2.30 -7.53 3.82
N LEU A 312 -3.34 -8.30 4.15
CA LEU A 312 -3.93 -8.37 5.49
C LEU A 312 -3.21 -9.45 6.31
N TYR A 313 -3.00 -9.19 7.59
CA TYR A 313 -2.26 -10.09 8.47
C TYR A 313 -2.79 -10.03 9.89
N GLU A 314 -2.88 -11.19 10.58
CA GLU A 314 -3.36 -11.27 11.96
C GLU A 314 -2.44 -10.47 12.90
N TYR A 315 -3.02 -9.51 13.65
CA TYR A 315 -2.26 -8.67 14.57
C TYR A 315 -1.56 -9.47 15.67
N SER A 316 -2.23 -10.51 16.17
CA SER A 316 -1.68 -11.40 17.22
C SER A 316 -0.47 -12.21 16.75
N ALA A 317 -0.26 -12.37 15.45
CA ALA A 317 0.90 -13.07 14.88
C ALA A 317 2.12 -12.13 14.65
N LEU A 318 1.96 -10.83 14.88
CA LEU A 318 3.07 -9.89 14.83
C LEU A 318 3.95 -10.03 16.08
N VAL A 319 5.26 -9.95 15.89
CA VAL A 319 6.24 -10.00 16.97
C VAL A 319 6.84 -8.61 17.24
N PRO A 320 7.27 -8.30 18.48
CA PRO A 320 7.96 -7.06 18.75
C PRO A 320 9.26 -6.96 17.93
N PHE A 321 9.50 -5.82 17.28
CA PHE A 321 10.72 -5.60 16.49
C PHE A 321 12.00 -5.86 17.29
N LYS A 322 12.02 -5.49 18.56
CA LYS A 322 13.19 -5.75 19.44
C LYS A 322 13.52 -7.23 19.63
N SER A 323 12.61 -8.16 19.38
CA SER A 323 12.90 -9.60 19.47
C SER A 323 13.72 -10.12 18.29
N LEU A 324 13.92 -9.29 17.25
CA LEU A 324 14.70 -9.61 16.06
C LEU A 324 16.16 -9.11 16.15
N LEU A 325 16.48 -8.26 17.13
CA LEU A 325 17.81 -7.70 17.37
C LEU A 325 18.66 -8.63 18.21
#